data_b72dcc58512bda05070d4c77822483ac
#
_entry.id   b72dcc58512bda05070d4c77822483ac
#
_cell.length_a   1.000
_cell.length_b   1.000
_cell.length_c   1.000
_cell.angle_alpha   90.00
_cell.angle_beta   90.00
_cell.angle_gamma   90.00
#
_symmetry.space_group_name_H-M   'P 1'
#
loop_
_entity.id
_entity.type
_entity.pdbx_description
1 polymer ?
#
loop_
_entity_poly.entity_id
_entity_poly.type
_entity_poly.pdbx_seq_one_letter_code
_entity_poly.pdbx_strand_id
1 'polypeptide(L)'
;MKYIIVGLGNFGSSLATKLTSQGHEVIGIDIDMDKVERYKESISHTICIDSTSENAVSGLPIAQTDVVLITIGEDQGQNVMVTALFKNLNAKYIISRAINPLHEKVLQALGVDDIIQPENEAATHWAKKLSLNGLIDSFELDNDYSIVQIQTPPTFYGKTVHALDLINQFNVMLLTTISFQQNQFGFGRNQTKSKIDGIVHPDFVIEPNTVLVLFGETNDLRRLFKYMHASQNS
;
A
#
# COMPACT_ATOMS: atom_id res chain seq x y z
N MET A 1 3.33 11.50 -15.84
CA MET A 1 4.62 11.71 -15.15
C MET A 1 5.65 10.77 -15.73
N LYS A 2 6.94 11.11 -15.61
CA LYS A 2 8.08 10.30 -16.05
C LYS A 2 8.87 9.81 -14.85
N TYR A 3 9.15 8.51 -14.83
CA TYR A 3 9.85 7.84 -13.75
C TYR A 3 11.12 7.13 -14.26
N ILE A 4 12.16 7.14 -13.45
CA ILE A 4 13.28 6.22 -13.57
C ILE A 4 13.25 5.31 -12.34
N ILE A 5 13.25 3.99 -12.55
CA ILE A 5 13.29 2.99 -11.48
C ILE A 5 14.56 2.18 -11.61
N VAL A 6 15.44 2.28 -10.62
CA VAL A 6 16.73 1.60 -10.57
C VAL A 6 16.66 0.37 -9.67
N GLY A 7 16.84 -0.80 -10.27
CA GLY A 7 16.67 -2.11 -9.66
C GLY A 7 15.33 -2.74 -10.01
N LEU A 8 15.33 -3.73 -10.91
CA LEU A 8 14.14 -4.49 -11.32
C LEU A 8 14.00 -5.81 -10.54
N GLY A 9 14.29 -5.76 -9.24
CA GLY A 9 13.94 -6.81 -8.30
C GLY A 9 12.41 -6.90 -8.10
N ASN A 10 11.95 -7.73 -7.15
CA ASN A 10 10.51 -7.97 -6.92
C ASN A 10 9.70 -6.70 -6.71
N PHE A 11 10.20 -5.77 -5.90
CA PHE A 11 9.51 -4.51 -5.63
C PHE A 11 9.58 -3.55 -6.83
N GLY A 12 10.80 -3.28 -7.34
CA GLY A 12 11.01 -2.31 -8.42
C GLY A 12 10.28 -2.68 -9.71
N SER A 13 10.33 -3.94 -10.12
CA SER A 13 9.63 -4.42 -11.32
C SER A 13 8.11 -4.36 -11.17
N SER A 14 7.58 -4.74 -9.98
CA SER A 14 6.15 -4.65 -9.69
C SER A 14 5.65 -3.21 -9.73
N LEU A 15 6.41 -2.28 -9.15
CA LEU A 15 6.08 -0.85 -9.14
C LEU A 15 6.14 -0.26 -10.56
N ALA A 16 7.21 -0.55 -11.30
CA ALA A 16 7.40 -0.09 -12.68
C ALA A 16 6.25 -0.53 -13.60
N THR A 17 5.87 -1.81 -13.52
CA THR A 17 4.75 -2.37 -14.30
C THR A 17 3.42 -1.69 -13.94
N LYS A 18 3.15 -1.47 -12.65
CA LYS A 18 1.92 -0.80 -12.20
C LYS A 18 1.86 0.65 -12.67
N LEU A 19 2.94 1.42 -12.54
CA LEU A 19 3.00 2.80 -13.02
C LEU A 19 2.81 2.87 -14.53
N THR A 20 3.42 1.95 -15.30
CA THR A 20 3.23 1.86 -16.76
C THR A 20 1.76 1.57 -17.10
N SER A 21 1.11 0.63 -16.39
CA SER A 21 -0.30 0.29 -16.61
C SER A 21 -1.27 1.44 -16.29
N GLN A 22 -0.84 2.39 -15.45
CA GLN A 22 -1.57 3.62 -15.13
C GLN A 22 -1.33 4.76 -16.16
N GLY A 23 -0.56 4.49 -17.22
CA GLY A 23 -0.29 5.44 -18.30
C GLY A 23 0.89 6.38 -18.03
N HIS A 24 1.77 6.03 -17.09
CA HIS A 24 3.00 6.78 -16.86
C HIS A 24 4.14 6.28 -17.74
N GLU A 25 5.07 7.15 -18.10
CA GLU A 25 6.30 6.81 -18.81
C GLU A 25 7.35 6.35 -17.78
N VAL A 26 7.79 5.10 -17.87
CA VAL A 26 8.71 4.49 -16.92
C VAL A 26 9.94 3.96 -17.63
N ILE A 27 11.12 4.32 -17.13
CA ILE A 27 12.41 3.72 -17.51
C ILE A 27 12.85 2.82 -16.36
N GLY A 28 12.83 1.51 -16.59
CA GLY A 28 13.35 0.51 -15.65
C GLY A 28 14.81 0.18 -15.94
N ILE A 29 15.64 0.20 -14.93
CA ILE A 29 17.09 -0.02 -15.04
C ILE A 29 17.49 -1.18 -14.13
N ASP A 30 18.26 -2.11 -14.68
CA ASP A 30 18.95 -3.14 -13.89
C ASP A 30 20.28 -3.48 -14.57
N ILE A 31 21.22 -4.00 -13.80
CA ILE A 31 22.50 -4.52 -14.31
C ILE A 31 22.32 -5.92 -14.92
N ASP A 32 21.28 -6.64 -14.52
CA ASP A 32 20.95 -7.99 -14.96
C ASP A 32 20.08 -7.96 -16.22
N MET A 33 20.68 -8.40 -17.35
CA MET A 33 20.00 -8.44 -18.64
C MET A 33 18.75 -9.33 -18.62
N ASP A 34 18.74 -10.42 -17.85
CA ASP A 34 17.59 -11.32 -17.78
C ASP A 34 16.39 -10.64 -17.14
N LYS A 35 16.61 -9.76 -16.16
CA LYS A 35 15.54 -8.92 -15.57
C LYS A 35 15.05 -7.90 -16.58
N VAL A 36 15.94 -7.22 -17.28
CA VAL A 36 15.61 -6.22 -18.29
C VAL A 36 14.74 -6.81 -19.39
N GLU A 37 15.17 -7.95 -19.97
CA GLU A 37 14.42 -8.65 -21.01
C GLU A 37 13.06 -9.17 -20.53
N ARG A 38 12.97 -9.64 -19.28
CA ARG A 38 11.73 -10.15 -18.68
C ARG A 38 10.64 -9.11 -18.64
N TYR A 39 10.97 -7.86 -18.40
CA TYR A 39 9.99 -6.78 -18.17
C TYR A 39 9.83 -5.81 -19.34
N LYS A 40 10.55 -6.00 -20.46
CA LYS A 40 10.53 -5.07 -21.60
C LYS A 40 9.16 -4.85 -22.24
N GLU A 41 8.27 -5.84 -22.18
CA GLU A 41 6.91 -5.72 -22.73
C GLU A 41 5.90 -5.11 -21.74
N SER A 42 6.27 -5.00 -20.44
CA SER A 42 5.38 -4.52 -19.38
C SER A 42 5.80 -3.17 -18.78
N ILE A 43 7.00 -2.70 -19.10
CA ILE A 43 7.53 -1.39 -18.70
C ILE A 43 7.76 -0.56 -19.97
N SER A 44 7.51 0.74 -19.94
CA SER A 44 7.60 1.61 -21.14
C SER A 44 8.96 1.51 -21.82
N HIS A 45 10.04 1.53 -21.04
CA HIS A 45 11.42 1.34 -21.51
C HIS A 45 12.20 0.58 -20.45
N THR A 46 13.07 -0.34 -20.89
CA THR A 46 14.00 -1.03 -20.00
C THR A 46 15.43 -0.89 -20.51
N ILE A 47 16.38 -0.69 -19.61
CA ILE A 47 17.80 -0.44 -19.95
C ILE A 47 18.68 -1.30 -19.06
N CYS A 48 19.61 -2.04 -19.67
CA CYS A 48 20.62 -2.80 -18.95
C CYS A 48 21.90 -1.97 -18.82
N ILE A 49 22.14 -1.42 -17.63
CA ILE A 49 23.36 -0.65 -17.34
C ILE A 49 23.75 -0.83 -15.86
N ASP A 50 25.03 -0.65 -15.58
CA ASP A 50 25.53 -0.46 -14.24
C ASP A 50 25.22 0.97 -13.78
N SER A 51 24.25 1.11 -12.89
CA SER A 51 23.80 2.40 -12.35
C SER A 51 24.80 3.05 -11.38
N THR A 52 25.87 2.38 -11.00
CA THR A 52 27.00 3.00 -10.26
C THR A 52 27.97 3.73 -11.17
N SER A 53 27.90 3.50 -12.48
CA SER A 53 28.73 4.16 -13.47
C SER A 53 28.16 5.52 -13.88
N GLU A 54 28.84 6.60 -13.51
CA GLU A 54 28.43 7.97 -13.86
C GLU A 54 28.28 8.15 -15.38
N ASN A 55 29.19 7.60 -16.17
CA ASN A 55 29.12 7.67 -17.64
C ASN A 55 27.86 6.98 -18.19
N ALA A 56 27.44 5.85 -17.61
CA ALA A 56 26.25 5.15 -18.05
C ALA A 56 24.97 5.91 -17.66
N VAL A 57 24.92 6.47 -16.46
CA VAL A 57 23.74 7.17 -15.90
C VAL A 57 23.57 8.55 -16.50
N SER A 58 24.66 9.28 -16.84
CA SER A 58 24.61 10.63 -17.44
C SER A 58 23.92 10.66 -18.80
N GLY A 59 23.82 9.53 -19.52
CA GLY A 59 23.07 9.39 -20.77
C GLY A 59 21.55 9.30 -20.60
N LEU A 60 21.04 9.17 -19.37
CA LEU A 60 19.61 9.08 -19.08
C LEU A 60 18.95 10.46 -19.10
N PRO A 61 17.65 10.56 -19.40
CA PRO A 61 16.92 11.82 -19.45
C PRO A 61 16.53 12.33 -18.04
N ILE A 62 17.51 12.47 -17.13
CA ILE A 62 17.29 12.82 -15.71
C ILE A 62 16.60 14.17 -15.56
N ALA A 63 17.00 15.17 -16.33
CA ALA A 63 16.40 16.52 -16.27
C ALA A 63 14.91 16.54 -16.67
N GLN A 64 14.46 15.58 -17.47
CA GLN A 64 13.07 15.42 -17.93
C GLN A 64 12.28 14.45 -17.06
N THR A 65 12.94 13.76 -16.13
CA THR A 65 12.33 12.80 -15.20
C THR A 65 11.73 13.54 -14.01
N ASP A 66 10.52 13.17 -13.63
CA ASP A 66 9.83 13.76 -12.48
C ASP A 66 10.30 13.13 -11.17
N VAL A 67 10.44 11.78 -11.16
CA VAL A 67 10.82 11.03 -9.97
C VAL A 67 11.81 9.93 -10.33
N VAL A 68 12.87 9.81 -9.53
CA VAL A 68 13.82 8.70 -9.58
C VAL A 68 13.62 7.83 -8.33
N LEU A 69 13.39 6.54 -8.53
CA LEU A 69 13.26 5.56 -7.45
C LEU A 69 14.45 4.61 -7.46
N ILE A 70 15.18 4.57 -6.35
CA ILE A 70 16.27 3.62 -6.14
C ILE A 70 15.71 2.46 -5.31
N THR A 71 15.45 1.34 -5.98
CA THR A 71 14.79 0.17 -5.38
C THR A 71 15.73 -1.01 -5.14
N ILE A 72 17.04 -0.77 -5.27
CA ILE A 72 18.09 -1.75 -4.97
C ILE A 72 18.00 -2.16 -3.51
N GLY A 73 17.81 -3.45 -3.24
CA GLY A 73 17.61 -3.98 -1.89
C GLY A 73 18.64 -5.03 -1.46
N GLU A 74 19.40 -5.60 -2.40
CA GLU A 74 20.36 -6.65 -2.10
C GLU A 74 21.72 -6.10 -1.64
N ASP A 75 22.09 -4.91 -2.14
CA ASP A 75 23.35 -4.23 -1.80
C ASP A 75 23.09 -2.79 -1.32
N GLN A 76 23.27 -2.56 -0.01
CA GLN A 76 23.11 -1.24 0.61
C GLN A 76 24.15 -0.24 0.13
N GLY A 77 25.38 -0.70 -0.08
CA GLY A 77 26.46 0.16 -0.58
C GLY A 77 26.16 0.66 -1.98
N GLN A 78 25.73 -0.24 -2.86
CA GLN A 78 25.32 0.11 -4.21
C GLN A 78 24.13 1.08 -4.19
N ASN A 79 23.11 0.83 -3.35
CA ASN A 79 21.97 1.74 -3.20
C ASN A 79 22.40 3.16 -2.81
N VAL A 80 23.28 3.29 -1.82
CA VAL A 80 23.81 4.58 -1.36
C VAL A 80 24.61 5.28 -2.46
N MET A 81 25.49 4.56 -3.18
CA MET A 81 26.30 5.12 -4.27
C MET A 81 25.40 5.62 -5.43
N VAL A 82 24.43 4.82 -5.84
CA VAL A 82 23.47 5.19 -6.89
C VAL A 82 22.63 6.39 -6.46
N THR A 83 22.15 6.41 -5.24
CA THR A 83 21.38 7.53 -4.69
C THR A 83 22.20 8.83 -4.72
N ALA A 84 23.46 8.78 -4.27
CA ALA A 84 24.36 9.93 -4.30
C ALA A 84 24.64 10.40 -5.74
N LEU A 85 24.79 9.47 -6.68
CA LEU A 85 25.02 9.79 -8.09
C LEU A 85 23.82 10.53 -8.71
N PHE A 86 22.60 10.03 -8.54
CA PHE A 86 21.41 10.74 -9.03
C PHE A 86 21.20 12.10 -8.34
N LYS A 87 21.58 12.23 -7.07
CA LYS A 87 21.57 13.52 -6.38
C LYS A 87 22.56 14.51 -7.01
N ASN A 88 23.78 14.07 -7.31
CA ASN A 88 24.79 14.89 -7.98
C ASN A 88 24.38 15.31 -9.41
N LEU A 89 23.61 14.46 -10.08
CA LEU A 89 23.04 14.73 -11.40
C LEU A 89 21.77 15.59 -11.36
N ASN A 90 21.43 16.15 -10.19
CA ASN A 90 20.30 17.03 -9.96
C ASN A 90 18.95 16.44 -10.35
N ALA A 91 18.72 15.15 -10.03
CA ALA A 91 17.38 14.56 -10.13
C ALA A 91 16.39 15.38 -9.29
N LYS A 92 15.20 15.64 -9.84
CA LYS A 92 14.21 16.56 -9.23
C LYS A 92 13.62 16.03 -7.93
N TYR A 93 13.33 14.75 -7.87
CA TYR A 93 12.76 14.08 -6.71
C TYR A 93 13.31 12.66 -6.63
N ILE A 94 13.91 12.31 -5.51
CA ILE A 94 14.55 11.01 -5.29
C ILE A 94 13.86 10.28 -4.15
N ILE A 95 13.37 9.09 -4.46
CA ILE A 95 12.87 8.14 -3.47
C ILE A 95 13.88 6.99 -3.38
N SER A 96 14.33 6.63 -2.19
CA SER A 96 15.24 5.52 -2.02
C SER A 96 14.72 4.48 -1.03
N ARG A 97 14.97 3.19 -1.32
CA ARG A 97 14.56 2.08 -0.47
C ARG A 97 15.58 1.86 0.63
N ALA A 98 15.13 1.99 1.89
CA ALA A 98 15.91 1.59 3.05
C ALA A 98 15.62 0.14 3.45
N ILE A 99 16.66 -0.59 3.90
CA ILE A 99 16.58 -2.00 4.29
C ILE A 99 16.59 -2.17 5.81
N ASN A 100 17.17 -1.20 6.51
CA ASN A 100 17.29 -1.19 7.96
C ASN A 100 17.40 0.26 8.48
N PRO A 101 17.28 0.48 9.81
CA PRO A 101 17.31 1.83 10.38
C PRO A 101 18.62 2.58 10.19
N LEU A 102 19.76 1.89 10.08
CA LEU A 102 21.04 2.56 9.83
C LEU A 102 21.12 3.05 8.38
N HIS A 103 20.69 2.22 7.43
CA HIS A 103 20.61 2.59 6.01
C HIS A 103 19.68 3.79 5.81
N GLU A 104 18.52 3.79 6.47
CA GLU A 104 17.60 4.93 6.46
C GLU A 104 18.26 6.23 6.88
N LYS A 105 19.02 6.23 8.00
CA LYS A 105 19.77 7.42 8.45
C LYS A 105 20.80 7.91 7.45
N VAL A 106 21.47 6.98 6.74
CA VAL A 106 22.42 7.34 5.69
C VAL A 106 21.71 8.01 4.52
N LEU A 107 20.58 7.47 4.08
CA LEU A 107 19.77 8.05 3.01
C LEU A 107 19.20 9.43 3.40
N GLN A 108 18.76 9.59 4.65
CA GLN A 108 18.33 10.89 5.19
C GLN A 108 19.49 11.92 5.15
N ALA A 109 20.69 11.50 5.53
CA ALA A 109 21.88 12.36 5.49
C ALA A 109 22.29 12.74 4.05
N LEU A 110 22.02 11.89 3.06
CA LEU A 110 22.19 12.21 1.62
C LEU A 110 21.15 13.20 1.12
N GLY A 111 20.10 13.47 1.89
CA GLY A 111 19.05 14.42 1.55
C GLY A 111 18.15 13.91 0.42
N VAL A 112 17.76 12.64 0.44
CA VAL A 112 16.69 12.13 -0.44
C VAL A 112 15.36 12.76 -0.05
N ASP A 113 14.44 12.84 -1.00
CA ASP A 113 13.16 13.51 -0.78
C ASP A 113 12.17 12.60 -0.04
N ASP A 114 12.28 11.27 -0.25
CA ASP A 114 11.46 10.29 0.45
C ASP A 114 12.19 8.94 0.61
N ILE A 115 11.79 8.17 1.62
CA ILE A 115 12.36 6.85 1.91
C ILE A 115 11.23 5.84 2.06
N ILE A 116 11.35 4.71 1.35
CA ILE A 116 10.40 3.61 1.42
C ILE A 116 11.02 2.37 2.07
N GLN A 117 10.22 1.65 2.84
CA GLN A 117 10.59 0.38 3.48
C GLN A 117 9.49 -0.67 3.20
N PRO A 118 9.36 -1.18 1.96
CA PRO A 118 8.24 -2.00 1.55
C PRO A 118 8.01 -3.24 2.42
N GLU A 119 9.09 -3.86 2.89
CA GLU A 119 9.01 -5.03 3.77
C GLU A 119 8.46 -4.68 5.15
N ASN A 120 8.90 -3.56 5.73
CA ASN A 120 8.44 -3.10 7.03
C ASN A 120 6.98 -2.63 6.98
N GLU A 121 6.60 -1.92 5.94
CA GLU A 121 5.22 -1.48 5.68
C GLU A 121 4.29 -2.70 5.55
N ALA A 122 4.68 -3.68 4.71
CA ALA A 122 3.92 -4.91 4.55
C ALA A 122 3.84 -5.72 5.85
N ALA A 123 4.94 -5.85 6.60
CA ALA A 123 4.97 -6.56 7.87
C ALA A 123 4.06 -5.89 8.92
N THR A 124 4.09 -4.56 9.01
CA THR A 124 3.23 -3.77 9.91
C THR A 124 1.74 -3.99 9.57
N HIS A 125 1.39 -3.90 8.29
CA HIS A 125 0.03 -4.15 7.82
C HIS A 125 -0.46 -5.57 8.18
N TRP A 126 0.35 -6.60 7.89
CA TRP A 126 0.00 -7.99 8.20
C TRP A 126 -0.03 -8.27 9.70
N ALA A 127 0.88 -7.70 10.49
CA ALA A 127 0.88 -7.87 11.94
C ALA A 127 -0.43 -7.36 12.56
N LYS A 128 -0.95 -6.21 12.12
CA LYS A 128 -2.25 -5.70 12.56
C LYS A 128 -3.39 -6.62 12.16
N LYS A 129 -3.43 -7.03 10.89
CA LYS A 129 -4.47 -7.91 10.37
C LYS A 129 -4.54 -9.25 11.12
N LEU A 130 -3.39 -9.82 11.48
CA LEU A 130 -3.32 -11.07 12.23
C LEU A 130 -3.59 -10.91 13.72
N SER A 131 -3.37 -9.72 14.28
CA SER A 131 -3.56 -9.45 15.72
C SER A 131 -5.01 -9.18 16.12
N LEU A 132 -5.87 -8.79 15.19
CA LEU A 132 -7.26 -8.42 15.44
C LEU A 132 -8.21 -9.38 14.70
N ASN A 133 -8.85 -10.28 15.44
CA ASN A 133 -9.85 -11.17 14.85
C ASN A 133 -10.98 -10.37 14.19
N GLY A 134 -11.33 -10.74 12.95
CA GLY A 134 -12.37 -10.06 12.18
C GLY A 134 -11.90 -8.79 11.46
N LEU A 135 -10.65 -8.33 11.66
CA LEU A 135 -10.08 -7.27 10.85
C LEU A 135 -9.78 -7.79 9.44
N ILE A 136 -10.38 -7.13 8.45
CA ILE A 136 -10.16 -7.43 7.04
C ILE A 136 -9.03 -6.55 6.50
N ASP A 137 -9.08 -5.25 6.80
CA ASP A 137 -8.11 -4.27 6.35
C ASP A 137 -8.08 -3.05 7.27
N SER A 138 -6.99 -2.28 7.24
CA SER A 138 -6.85 -1.03 7.98
C SER A 138 -6.03 0.00 7.21
N PHE A 139 -6.48 1.25 7.26
CA PHE A 139 -5.77 2.40 6.74
C PHE A 139 -5.52 3.39 7.88
N GLU A 140 -4.26 3.66 8.20
CA GLU A 140 -3.86 4.64 9.20
C GLU A 140 -3.89 6.03 8.60
N LEU A 141 -4.57 6.95 9.26
CA LEU A 141 -4.56 8.38 8.90
C LEU A 141 -3.38 9.08 9.56
N ASP A 142 -3.12 8.72 10.80
CA ASP A 142 -1.97 9.14 11.60
C ASP A 142 -1.66 8.08 12.69
N ASN A 143 -0.88 8.45 13.71
CA ASN A 143 -0.52 7.53 14.80
C ASN A 143 -1.72 7.14 15.68
N ASP A 144 -2.76 7.96 15.72
CA ASP A 144 -3.88 7.82 16.66
C ASP A 144 -5.18 7.38 15.98
N TYR A 145 -5.41 7.77 14.72
CA TYR A 145 -6.66 7.53 14.00
C TYR A 145 -6.51 6.56 12.83
N SER A 146 -7.51 5.70 12.69
CA SER A 146 -7.54 4.71 11.60
C SER A 146 -8.94 4.55 11.00
N ILE A 147 -8.97 4.15 9.73
CA ILE A 147 -10.14 3.56 9.10
C ILE A 147 -9.92 2.06 9.05
N VAL A 148 -10.88 1.27 9.55
CA VAL A 148 -10.78 -0.19 9.58
C VAL A 148 -11.95 -0.83 8.87
N GLN A 149 -11.69 -1.95 8.19
CA GLN A 149 -12.69 -2.82 7.62
C GLN A 149 -12.80 -4.08 8.49
N ILE A 150 -14.00 -4.35 8.99
CA ILE A 150 -14.23 -5.51 9.85
C ILE A 150 -15.39 -6.36 9.35
N GLN A 151 -15.28 -7.66 9.56
CA GLN A 151 -16.43 -8.55 9.36
C GLN A 151 -17.53 -8.19 10.36
N THR A 152 -18.74 -7.99 9.88
CA THR A 152 -19.90 -7.70 10.75
C THR A 152 -20.09 -8.83 11.75
N PRO A 153 -20.09 -8.55 13.07
CA PRO A 153 -20.35 -9.58 14.07
C PRO A 153 -21.84 -9.97 14.08
N PRO A 154 -22.17 -11.23 14.41
CA PRO A 154 -23.57 -11.68 14.47
C PRO A 154 -24.45 -10.84 15.40
N THR A 155 -23.88 -10.26 16.44
CA THR A 155 -24.59 -9.39 17.41
C THR A 155 -25.10 -8.09 16.82
N PHE A 156 -24.64 -7.71 15.62
CA PHE A 156 -25.06 -6.49 14.91
C PHE A 156 -26.14 -6.76 13.86
N TYR A 157 -26.35 -8.02 13.47
CA TYR A 157 -27.31 -8.39 12.42
C TYR A 157 -28.72 -7.92 12.76
N GLY A 158 -29.40 -7.31 11.81
CA GLY A 158 -30.75 -6.82 11.94
C GLY A 158 -30.91 -5.54 12.79
N LYS A 159 -29.83 -5.02 13.35
CA LYS A 159 -29.88 -3.74 14.10
C LYS A 159 -29.68 -2.57 13.14
N THR A 160 -30.32 -1.44 13.46
CA THR A 160 -30.05 -0.19 12.76
C THR A 160 -28.76 0.44 13.26
N VAL A 161 -28.14 1.29 12.45
CA VAL A 161 -26.95 2.09 12.84
C VAL A 161 -27.24 2.89 14.11
N HIS A 162 -28.45 3.47 14.21
CA HIS A 162 -28.88 4.21 15.40
C HIS A 162 -28.94 3.30 16.65
N ALA A 163 -29.47 2.09 16.52
CA ALA A 163 -29.57 1.14 17.64
C ALA A 163 -28.21 0.62 18.11
N LEU A 164 -27.19 0.61 17.24
CA LEU A 164 -25.82 0.25 17.59
C LEU A 164 -25.12 1.34 18.40
N ASP A 165 -25.52 2.60 18.21
CA ASP A 165 -25.03 3.77 18.93
C ASP A 165 -23.49 3.81 19.10
N LEU A 166 -22.77 3.46 18.03
CA LEU A 166 -21.33 3.30 18.06
C LEU A 166 -20.57 4.58 18.44
N ILE A 167 -21.14 5.74 18.10
CA ILE A 167 -20.53 7.04 18.39
C ILE A 167 -20.55 7.29 19.90
N ASN A 168 -21.70 7.15 20.56
CA ASN A 168 -21.80 7.46 22.00
C ASN A 168 -21.15 6.36 22.86
N GLN A 169 -21.24 5.08 22.46
CA GLN A 169 -20.70 3.96 23.23
C GLN A 169 -19.18 3.81 23.08
N PHE A 170 -18.66 4.00 21.89
CA PHE A 170 -17.27 3.68 21.55
C PHE A 170 -16.48 4.83 20.94
N ASN A 171 -17.10 5.97 20.63
CA ASN A 171 -16.49 7.08 19.89
C ASN A 171 -15.98 6.64 18.50
N VAL A 172 -16.74 5.76 17.84
CA VAL A 172 -16.42 5.16 16.53
C VAL A 172 -17.55 5.48 15.56
N MET A 173 -17.19 5.94 14.37
CA MET A 173 -18.16 6.26 13.31
C MET A 173 -18.21 5.13 12.28
N LEU A 174 -19.40 4.69 11.90
CA LEU A 174 -19.62 3.84 10.72
C LEU A 174 -19.68 4.73 9.47
N LEU A 175 -18.68 4.57 8.58
CA LEU A 175 -18.60 5.33 7.33
C LEU A 175 -19.50 4.74 6.25
N THR A 176 -19.40 3.42 6.05
CA THR A 176 -20.16 2.68 5.05
C THR A 176 -20.15 1.19 5.36
N THR A 177 -20.93 0.44 4.58
CA THR A 177 -20.88 -1.02 4.57
C THR A 177 -20.51 -1.52 3.18
N ILE A 178 -19.89 -2.71 3.13
CA ILE A 178 -19.57 -3.41 1.88
C ILE A 178 -20.34 -4.72 1.88
N SER A 179 -21.28 -4.85 0.94
CA SER A 179 -22.05 -6.06 0.71
C SER A 179 -21.43 -6.91 -0.40
N PHE A 180 -21.60 -8.22 -0.32
CA PHE A 180 -21.09 -9.17 -1.31
C PHE A 180 -22.27 -9.79 -2.06
N GLN A 181 -22.41 -9.46 -3.35
CA GLN A 181 -23.40 -10.06 -4.23
C GLN A 181 -22.78 -11.24 -4.97
N GLN A 182 -23.39 -12.43 -4.83
CA GLN A 182 -23.06 -13.58 -5.67
C GLN A 182 -23.83 -13.45 -6.98
N ASN A 183 -23.15 -13.07 -8.05
CA ASN A 183 -23.74 -13.16 -9.38
C ASN A 183 -23.49 -14.57 -9.94
N GLN A 184 -24.55 -15.33 -10.11
CA GLN A 184 -24.53 -16.57 -10.89
C GLN A 184 -24.44 -16.21 -12.38
N PHE A 185 -23.23 -16.17 -12.92
CA PHE A 185 -23.05 -16.22 -14.37
C PHE A 185 -23.05 -17.68 -14.80
N GLY A 186 -23.86 -18.00 -15.80
CA GLY A 186 -23.90 -19.34 -16.41
C GLY A 186 -22.49 -19.82 -16.77
N PHE A 187 -22.20 -21.11 -16.56
CA PHE A 187 -20.94 -21.83 -16.64
C PHE A 187 -20.06 -21.85 -15.35
N GLY A 188 -20.67 -21.93 -14.18
CA GLY A 188 -19.95 -22.47 -12.99
C GLY A 188 -18.84 -21.62 -12.39
N ARG A 189 -18.70 -20.34 -12.74
CA ARG A 189 -17.80 -19.38 -12.08
C ARG A 189 -18.62 -18.42 -11.23
N ASN A 190 -18.62 -18.64 -9.93
CA ASN A 190 -19.14 -17.68 -8.94
C ASN A 190 -18.16 -16.50 -8.86
N GLN A 191 -18.50 -15.35 -9.42
CA GLN A 191 -17.80 -14.10 -9.13
C GLN A 191 -18.54 -13.38 -8.00
N THR A 192 -17.90 -13.26 -6.86
CA THR A 192 -18.38 -12.42 -5.78
C THR A 192 -18.02 -10.95 -6.10
N LYS A 193 -19.03 -10.14 -6.38
CA LYS A 193 -18.83 -8.71 -6.61
C LYS A 193 -19.13 -7.97 -5.32
N SER A 194 -18.16 -7.19 -4.84
CA SER A 194 -18.36 -6.27 -3.72
C SER A 194 -19.12 -5.02 -4.18
N LYS A 195 -20.05 -4.56 -3.35
CA LYS A 195 -20.80 -3.31 -3.53
C LYS A 195 -20.64 -2.47 -2.27
N ILE A 196 -20.25 -1.21 -2.43
CA ILE A 196 -20.22 -0.23 -1.35
C ILE A 196 -21.60 0.42 -1.28
N ASP A 197 -22.19 0.46 -0.08
CA ASP A 197 -23.55 0.95 0.11
C ASP A 197 -23.65 2.49 0.25
N GLY A 198 -22.52 3.20 0.10
CA GLY A 198 -22.46 4.65 0.18
C GLY A 198 -22.53 5.17 1.62
N ILE A 199 -23.08 6.38 1.82
CA ILE A 199 -23.25 6.96 3.15
C ILE A 199 -24.43 6.28 3.85
N VAL A 200 -24.19 5.67 5.00
CA VAL A 200 -25.22 4.98 5.76
C VAL A 200 -26.01 5.98 6.62
N HIS A 201 -27.34 5.85 6.59
CA HIS A 201 -28.25 6.64 7.42
C HIS A 201 -28.52 5.95 8.77
N PRO A 202 -29.01 6.68 9.79
CA PRO A 202 -29.29 6.10 11.11
C PRO A 202 -30.23 4.89 11.09
N ASP A 203 -31.18 4.85 10.16
CA ASP A 203 -32.17 3.76 10.00
C ASP A 203 -31.66 2.60 9.12
N PHE A 204 -30.43 2.68 8.62
CA PHE A 204 -29.81 1.61 7.83
C PHE A 204 -29.68 0.34 8.67
N VAL A 205 -30.19 -0.77 8.18
CA VAL A 205 -30.16 -2.06 8.88
C VAL A 205 -28.90 -2.81 8.46
N ILE A 206 -28.14 -3.27 9.45
CA ILE A 206 -26.91 -4.05 9.22
C ILE A 206 -27.29 -5.49 8.80
N GLU A 207 -26.92 -5.88 7.61
CA GLU A 207 -27.18 -7.22 7.08
C GLU A 207 -26.08 -8.24 7.43
N PRO A 208 -26.40 -9.54 7.47
CA PRO A 208 -25.41 -10.60 7.57
C PRO A 208 -24.42 -10.58 6.39
N ASN A 209 -23.19 -11.07 6.62
CA ASN A 209 -22.13 -11.17 5.61
C ASN A 209 -21.75 -9.83 4.94
N THR A 210 -21.89 -8.73 5.65
CA THR A 210 -21.38 -7.43 5.25
C THR A 210 -20.06 -7.13 5.96
N VAL A 211 -19.33 -6.18 5.43
CA VAL A 211 -18.12 -5.61 6.04
C VAL A 211 -18.44 -4.20 6.47
N LEU A 212 -18.16 -3.87 7.72
CA LEU A 212 -18.28 -2.51 8.24
C LEU A 212 -16.99 -1.75 8.00
N VAL A 213 -17.10 -0.53 7.49
CA VAL A 213 -15.97 0.41 7.37
C VAL A 213 -16.13 1.45 8.47
N LEU A 214 -15.24 1.40 9.45
CA LEU A 214 -15.31 2.19 10.68
C LEU A 214 -14.16 3.19 10.75
N PHE A 215 -14.40 4.35 11.32
CA PHE A 215 -13.42 5.37 11.62
C PHE A 215 -13.43 5.68 13.12
N GLY A 216 -12.25 5.83 13.71
CA GLY A 216 -12.09 6.22 15.09
C GLY A 216 -10.64 6.21 15.56
N GLU A 217 -10.44 6.60 16.82
CA GLU A 217 -9.15 6.46 17.48
C GLU A 217 -8.80 4.98 17.67
N THR A 218 -7.52 4.63 17.49
CA THR A 218 -7.04 3.25 17.56
C THR A 218 -7.41 2.55 18.88
N ASN A 219 -7.41 3.26 20.00
CA ASN A 219 -7.81 2.72 21.30
C ASN A 219 -9.32 2.45 21.39
N ASP A 220 -10.14 3.32 20.81
CA ASP A 220 -11.59 3.20 20.77
C ASP A 220 -12.01 2.02 19.86
N LEU A 221 -11.36 1.90 18.70
CA LEU A 221 -11.52 0.75 17.82
C LEU A 221 -11.15 -0.57 18.52
N ARG A 222 -10.04 -0.63 19.27
CA ARG A 222 -9.67 -1.81 20.06
C ARG A 222 -10.70 -2.14 21.14
N ARG A 223 -11.31 -1.12 21.78
CA ARG A 223 -12.38 -1.31 22.76
C ARG A 223 -13.62 -1.93 22.11
N LEU A 224 -14.01 -1.43 20.93
CA LEU A 224 -15.09 -2.00 20.14
C LEU A 224 -14.82 -3.45 19.74
N PHE A 225 -13.62 -3.76 19.25
CA PHE A 225 -13.23 -5.13 18.91
C PHE A 225 -13.36 -6.09 20.11
N LYS A 226 -12.87 -5.69 21.28
CA LYS A 226 -13.02 -6.50 22.51
C LYS A 226 -14.48 -6.75 22.86
N TYR A 227 -15.34 -5.73 22.75
CA TYR A 227 -16.78 -5.86 22.99
C TYR A 227 -17.44 -6.85 22.03
N MET A 228 -17.11 -6.78 20.74
CA MET A 228 -17.65 -7.67 19.72
C MET A 228 -17.28 -9.15 19.97
N HIS A 229 -16.04 -9.41 20.41
CA HIS A 229 -15.56 -10.77 20.67
C HIS A 229 -16.07 -11.33 22.02
N ALA A 230 -16.24 -10.51 23.04
CA ALA A 230 -16.82 -10.96 24.31
C ALA A 230 -18.27 -11.45 24.13
N SER A 231 -19.01 -10.84 23.23
CA SER A 231 -20.40 -11.20 22.91
C SER A 231 -20.55 -12.46 22.04
N GLN A 232 -19.46 -13.02 21.51
CA GLN A 232 -19.48 -14.29 20.75
C GLN A 232 -19.26 -15.53 21.63
N ASN A 233 -18.73 -15.36 22.84
CA ASN A 233 -18.39 -16.44 23.77
C ASN A 233 -19.42 -16.61 24.90
N SER A 234 -20.52 -15.86 24.84
CA SER A 234 -21.67 -15.97 25.74
C SER A 234 -22.87 -16.58 25.03
#